data_9b0a3f6382732468a46f0df23d99aa32
#
_entry.id   9b0a3f6382732468a46f0df23d99aa32
#
_cell.length_a   1.000
_cell.length_b   1.000
_cell.length_c   1.000
_cell.angle_alpha   90.00
_cell.angle_beta   90.00
_cell.angle_gamma   90.00
#
_symmetry.space_group_name_H-M   'P 1'
#
loop_
_entity.id
_entity.type
_entity.pdbx_description
1 polymer ?
#
loop_
_entity_poly.entity_id
_entity_poly.type
_entity_poly.pdbx_seq_one_letter_code
_entity_poly.pdbx_strand_id
1 'polypeptide(L)'
;MSTPPASVGPDSRDWRREGIRVVRAKRRSGDTPATLGMNREVAISGSRTGSRLLWAGTNRIEGGAKTGAHHHGELESIIYVVHGEALMRWGDRLEFITKAGPGDFLHVPAWLPHQELNASAEDELHCVLVRSGPEELVVNLELDAAAEPEWISWD
;
A
#
# COMPACT_ATOMS: atom_id res chain seq x y z
N MET A 1 22.55 -22.65 -29.59
CA MET A 1 21.32 -21.96 -29.15
C MET A 1 20.74 -22.72 -27.98
N SER A 2 20.60 -22.10 -26.85
CA SER A 2 19.90 -22.69 -25.72
C SER A 2 18.41 -22.72 -26.02
N THR A 3 17.79 -23.87 -25.84
CA THR A 3 16.36 -24.02 -25.93
C THR A 3 15.73 -23.14 -24.84
N PRO A 4 14.77 -22.26 -25.13
CA PRO A 4 14.10 -21.52 -24.10
C PRO A 4 13.50 -22.51 -23.10
N PRO A 5 13.48 -22.16 -21.80
CA PRO A 5 12.88 -23.03 -20.80
C PRO A 5 11.44 -23.32 -21.20
N ALA A 6 11.04 -24.57 -21.06
CA ALA A 6 9.68 -25.01 -21.31
C ALA A 6 8.73 -24.10 -20.54
N SER A 7 7.64 -23.66 -21.21
CA SER A 7 6.64 -22.80 -20.62
C SER A 7 6.16 -23.40 -19.29
N VAL A 8 6.26 -22.63 -18.25
CA VAL A 8 5.75 -23.00 -16.91
C VAL A 8 4.24 -22.91 -16.98
N GLY A 9 3.57 -24.01 -17.28
CA GLY A 9 2.10 -24.08 -17.30
C GLY A 9 1.60 -24.94 -18.48
N PRO A 10 0.34 -25.40 -18.42
CA PRO A 10 -0.23 -26.29 -19.43
C PRO A 10 -0.45 -25.63 -20.79
N ASP A 11 -0.38 -24.31 -20.89
CA ASP A 11 -0.63 -23.56 -22.10
C ASP A 11 0.59 -22.75 -22.54
N SER A 12 0.87 -22.78 -23.85
CA SER A 12 1.86 -21.90 -24.44
C SER A 12 1.34 -20.45 -24.40
N ARG A 13 2.00 -19.59 -23.65
CA ARG A 13 1.62 -18.17 -23.54
C ARG A 13 2.11 -17.37 -24.73
N ASP A 14 1.24 -16.49 -25.22
CA ASP A 14 1.65 -15.48 -26.18
C ASP A 14 2.31 -14.30 -25.48
N TRP A 15 3.60 -14.34 -25.30
CA TRP A 15 4.36 -13.31 -24.60
C TRP A 15 4.25 -11.90 -25.19
N ARG A 16 3.77 -11.76 -26.42
CA ARG A 16 3.51 -10.43 -26.98
C ARG A 16 2.32 -9.76 -26.30
N ARG A 17 1.34 -10.55 -25.91
CA ARG A 17 0.08 -10.09 -25.29
C ARG A 17 0.06 -10.27 -23.79
N GLU A 18 0.69 -11.33 -23.32
CA GLU A 18 0.65 -11.77 -21.91
C GLU A 18 1.96 -11.49 -21.18
N GLY A 19 2.88 -10.76 -21.80
CA GLY A 19 4.16 -10.37 -21.21
C GLY A 19 4.05 -9.14 -20.31
N ILE A 20 4.97 -8.22 -20.48
CA ILE A 20 5.00 -6.99 -19.67
C ILE A 20 3.77 -6.15 -19.98
N ARG A 21 3.11 -5.70 -18.90
CA ARG A 21 1.97 -4.80 -18.97
C ARG A 21 2.34 -3.46 -18.33
N VAL A 22 2.04 -2.38 -19.02
CA VAL A 22 2.18 -1.03 -18.50
C VAL A 22 0.81 -0.50 -18.16
N VAL A 23 0.59 -0.15 -16.90
CA VAL A 23 -0.60 0.58 -16.46
C VAL A 23 -0.23 2.06 -16.39
N ARG A 24 -0.76 2.84 -17.32
CA ARG A 24 -0.49 4.29 -17.37
C ARG A 24 -1.10 5.00 -16.17
N ALA A 25 -0.47 6.07 -15.71
CA ALA A 25 -0.92 6.82 -14.54
C ALA A 25 -2.42 7.20 -14.60
N LYS A 26 -2.88 7.66 -15.75
CA LYS A 26 -4.29 8.03 -15.98
C LYS A 26 -5.27 6.83 -15.98
N ARG A 27 -4.77 5.60 -15.96
CA ARG A 27 -5.58 4.39 -15.99
C ARG A 27 -5.67 3.69 -14.62
N ARG A 28 -5.07 4.26 -13.59
CA ARG A 28 -5.31 3.79 -12.23
C ARG A 28 -6.76 4.02 -11.87
N SER A 29 -7.30 3.18 -11.00
CA SER A 29 -8.71 3.24 -10.59
C SER A 29 -8.84 3.46 -9.10
N GLY A 30 -9.75 4.37 -8.72
CA GLY A 30 -10.18 4.54 -7.33
C GLY A 30 -11.19 3.49 -6.86
N ASP A 31 -11.57 2.53 -7.72
CA ASP A 31 -12.47 1.43 -7.36
C ASP A 31 -11.71 0.34 -6.58
N THR A 32 -11.41 0.65 -5.34
CA THR A 32 -10.69 -0.21 -4.41
C THR A 32 -11.12 0.13 -2.99
N PRO A 33 -11.14 -0.85 -2.05
CA PRO A 33 -11.43 -0.57 -0.66
C PRO A 33 -10.54 0.53 -0.11
N ALA A 34 -11.12 1.45 0.61
CA ALA A 34 -10.42 2.62 1.10
C ALA A 34 -10.66 2.85 2.61
N THR A 35 -9.79 3.65 3.17
CA THR A 35 -9.88 4.14 4.54
C THR A 35 -10.20 5.63 4.49
N LEU A 36 -11.00 6.10 5.43
CA LEU A 36 -11.36 7.53 5.53
C LEU A 36 -10.09 8.40 5.55
N GLY A 37 -10.10 9.46 4.76
CA GLY A 37 -9.00 10.42 4.64
C GLY A 37 -7.89 10.00 3.69
N MET A 38 -8.01 8.84 3.05
CA MET A 38 -7.04 8.30 2.09
C MET A 38 -7.66 8.15 0.71
N ASN A 39 -6.95 8.61 -0.31
CA ASN A 39 -7.28 8.37 -1.72
C ASN A 39 -6.36 7.28 -2.27
N ARG A 40 -6.87 6.07 -2.36
CA ARG A 40 -6.16 4.94 -2.98
C ARG A 40 -6.57 4.78 -4.42
N GLU A 41 -5.59 4.50 -5.27
CA GLU A 41 -5.82 4.11 -6.65
C GLU A 41 -5.07 2.82 -6.95
N VAL A 42 -5.77 1.84 -7.50
CA VAL A 42 -5.16 0.57 -7.89
C VAL A 42 -4.57 0.66 -9.29
N ALA A 43 -3.38 0.13 -9.46
CA ALA A 43 -2.73 -0.06 -10.75
C ALA A 43 -2.68 -1.55 -11.13
N ILE A 44 -2.15 -2.37 -10.25
CA ILE A 44 -1.93 -3.81 -10.45
C ILE A 44 -2.80 -4.59 -9.47
N SER A 45 -3.59 -5.51 -9.99
CA SER A 45 -4.38 -6.44 -9.18
C SER A 45 -4.77 -7.66 -10.01
N GLY A 46 -5.34 -8.66 -9.36
CA GLY A 46 -5.85 -9.84 -10.04
C GLY A 46 -6.91 -9.49 -11.08
N SER A 47 -7.89 -8.69 -10.69
CA SER A 47 -9.01 -8.29 -11.56
C SER A 47 -8.59 -7.37 -12.70
N ARG A 48 -7.56 -6.54 -12.51
CA ARG A 48 -7.14 -5.57 -13.53
C ARG A 48 -6.05 -6.07 -14.47
N THR A 49 -5.11 -6.81 -13.96
CA THR A 49 -3.90 -7.19 -14.72
C THR A 49 -3.62 -8.68 -14.72
N GLY A 50 -4.43 -9.48 -14.02
CA GLY A 50 -4.19 -10.91 -13.85
C GLY A 50 -3.04 -11.22 -12.90
N SER A 51 -2.66 -10.29 -12.03
CA SER A 51 -1.68 -10.55 -11.00
C SER A 51 -2.16 -11.65 -10.06
N ARG A 52 -1.28 -12.58 -9.71
CA ARG A 52 -1.63 -13.73 -8.87
C ARG A 52 -1.26 -13.54 -7.41
N LEU A 53 -0.20 -12.80 -7.14
CA LEU A 53 0.41 -12.72 -5.82
C LEU A 53 0.58 -11.30 -5.30
N LEU A 54 0.38 -10.29 -6.16
CA LEU A 54 0.67 -8.91 -5.82
C LEU A 54 -0.48 -7.98 -6.19
N TRP A 55 -0.68 -7.02 -5.32
CA TRP A 55 -1.47 -5.83 -5.56
C TRP A 55 -0.55 -4.61 -5.46
N ALA A 56 -0.73 -3.62 -6.32
CA ALA A 56 0.03 -2.38 -6.23
C ALA A 56 -0.82 -1.19 -6.65
N GLY A 57 -0.58 -0.08 -5.99
CA GLY A 57 -1.29 1.16 -6.26
C GLY A 57 -0.61 2.35 -5.62
N THR A 58 -1.36 3.43 -5.51
CA THR A 58 -0.90 4.65 -4.88
C THR A 58 -1.85 5.08 -3.78
N ASN A 59 -1.34 5.87 -2.86
CA ASN A 59 -2.11 6.48 -1.79
C ASN A 59 -1.75 7.96 -1.70
N ARG A 60 -2.78 8.79 -1.60
CA ARG A 60 -2.63 10.22 -1.38
C ARG A 60 -3.40 10.62 -0.15
N ILE A 61 -2.77 11.38 0.72
CA ILE A 61 -3.39 11.93 1.93
C ILE A 61 -3.18 13.44 1.88
N GLU A 62 -4.28 14.17 1.80
CA GLU A 62 -4.23 15.63 1.79
C GLU A 62 -3.69 16.17 3.11
N GLY A 63 -3.09 17.36 3.05
CA GLY A 63 -2.66 18.06 4.26
C GLY A 63 -3.82 18.27 5.21
N GLY A 64 -3.60 17.99 6.50
CA GLY A 64 -4.62 18.14 7.54
C GLY A 64 -5.74 17.10 7.53
N ALA A 65 -5.74 16.15 6.59
CA ALA A 65 -6.76 15.10 6.56
C ALA A 65 -6.63 14.16 7.77
N LYS A 66 -7.78 13.74 8.28
CA LYS A 66 -7.86 12.69 9.30
C LYS A 66 -8.04 11.34 8.63
N THR A 67 -7.13 10.43 8.91
CA THR A 67 -7.20 9.05 8.44
C THR A 67 -7.69 8.12 9.53
N GLY A 68 -8.29 7.00 9.14
CA GLY A 68 -8.73 5.96 10.07
C GLY A 68 -7.66 4.91 10.33
N ALA A 69 -7.82 4.18 11.44
CA ALA A 69 -7.04 3.00 11.72
C ALA A 69 -7.59 1.79 10.95
N HIS A 70 -6.71 0.89 10.51
CA HIS A 70 -7.09 -0.30 9.77
C HIS A 70 -6.00 -1.36 9.80
N HIS A 71 -6.32 -2.55 9.32
CA HIS A 71 -5.35 -3.57 8.95
C HIS A 71 -5.73 -4.21 7.61
N HIS A 72 -4.86 -5.03 7.09
CA HIS A 72 -5.06 -5.70 5.80
C HIS A 72 -5.14 -7.24 5.93
N GLY A 73 -5.63 -7.72 7.08
CA GLY A 73 -5.71 -9.16 7.34
C GLY A 73 -4.34 -9.83 7.25
N GLU A 74 -4.30 -10.95 6.57
CA GLU A 74 -3.07 -11.72 6.36
C GLU A 74 -2.08 -11.09 5.37
N LEU A 75 -2.45 -9.99 4.71
CA LEU A 75 -1.62 -9.33 3.71
C LEU A 75 -0.51 -8.50 4.38
N GLU A 76 0.68 -8.58 3.82
CA GLU A 76 1.77 -7.69 4.14
C GLU A 76 1.80 -6.52 3.16
N SER A 77 2.36 -5.41 3.59
CA SER A 77 2.46 -4.22 2.76
C SER A 77 3.87 -3.64 2.76
N ILE A 78 4.24 -3.10 1.63
CA ILE A 78 5.37 -2.19 1.49
C ILE A 78 4.79 -0.83 1.11
N ILE A 79 5.24 0.20 1.79
CA ILE A 79 4.91 1.60 1.49
C ILE A 79 6.20 2.30 1.13
N TYR A 80 6.23 2.96 -0.02
CA TYR A 80 7.33 3.79 -0.46
C TYR A 80 6.87 5.24 -0.51
N VAL A 81 7.54 6.11 0.24
CA VAL A 81 7.20 7.54 0.26
C VAL A 81 7.78 8.22 -0.97
N VAL A 82 6.93 8.80 -1.81
CA VAL A 82 7.32 9.54 -3.02
C VAL A 82 7.48 11.02 -2.69
N HIS A 83 6.54 11.60 -1.95
CA HIS A 83 6.49 13.01 -1.63
C HIS A 83 5.83 13.23 -0.28
N GLY A 84 6.33 14.20 0.47
CA GLY A 84 5.82 14.53 1.78
C GLY A 84 6.45 13.71 2.90
N GLU A 85 5.92 13.84 4.11
CA GLU A 85 6.36 13.09 5.28
C GLU A 85 5.19 12.30 5.85
N ALA A 86 5.39 11.00 6.00
CA ALA A 86 4.43 10.09 6.62
C ALA A 86 4.72 9.95 8.11
N LEU A 87 3.67 10.02 8.91
CA LEU A 87 3.66 9.52 10.28
C LEU A 87 2.90 8.19 10.27
N MET A 88 3.49 7.16 10.84
CA MET A 88 2.86 5.86 10.97
C MET A 88 2.68 5.52 12.43
N ARG A 89 1.44 5.32 12.85
CA ARG A 89 1.12 4.78 14.17
C ARG A 89 0.72 3.33 14.04
N TRP A 90 1.07 2.51 15.02
CA TRP A 90 0.70 1.08 15.03
C TRP A 90 0.56 0.55 16.44
N GLY A 91 0.02 -0.65 16.52
CA GLY A 91 -0.26 -1.36 17.75
C GLY A 91 -1.76 -1.44 18.05
N ASP A 92 -2.15 -2.24 19.03
CA ASP A 92 -3.57 -2.45 19.37
C ASP A 92 -4.28 -1.18 19.83
N ARG A 93 -3.53 -0.20 20.30
CA ARG A 93 -3.99 1.13 20.69
C ARG A 93 -3.27 2.24 19.93
N LEU A 94 -2.66 1.93 18.79
CA LEU A 94 -1.81 2.87 18.05
C LEU A 94 -0.77 3.55 18.94
N GLU A 95 -0.20 2.79 19.87
CA GLU A 95 0.68 3.26 20.95
C GLU A 95 2.10 3.55 20.51
N PHE A 96 2.47 3.17 19.29
CA PHE A 96 3.78 3.44 18.71
C PHE A 96 3.66 4.37 17.51
N ILE A 97 4.71 5.16 17.25
CA ILE A 97 4.76 6.09 16.12
C ILE A 97 6.17 6.18 15.55
N THR A 98 6.27 6.32 14.24
CA THR A 98 7.51 6.63 13.54
C THR A 98 7.25 7.57 12.37
N LYS A 99 8.31 8.11 11.79
CA LYS A 99 8.25 9.02 10.65
C LYS A 99 9.08 8.47 9.49
N ALA A 100 8.59 8.68 8.27
CA ALA A 100 9.28 8.35 7.04
C ALA A 100 9.12 9.50 6.03
N GLY A 101 10.18 9.76 5.29
CA GLY A 101 10.22 10.78 4.26
C GLY A 101 10.51 10.21 2.86
N PRO A 102 10.63 11.09 1.84
CA PRO A 102 10.83 10.66 0.47
C PRO A 102 12.03 9.72 0.31
N GLY A 103 11.80 8.59 -0.35
CA GLY A 103 12.80 7.56 -0.55
C GLY A 103 12.81 6.46 0.52
N ASP A 104 12.09 6.64 1.62
CA ASP A 104 12.02 5.63 2.68
C ASP A 104 10.98 4.56 2.34
N PHE A 105 11.28 3.35 2.81
CA PHE A 105 10.37 2.20 2.75
C PHE A 105 9.85 1.87 4.13
N LEU A 106 8.56 1.54 4.22
CA LEU A 106 7.96 0.98 5.41
C LEU A 106 7.46 -0.44 5.10
N HIS A 107 7.70 -1.35 6.02
CA HIS A 107 7.13 -2.69 5.98
C HIS A 107 6.01 -2.79 7.02
N VAL A 108 4.83 -3.16 6.59
CA VAL A 108 3.67 -3.35 7.47
C VAL A 108 3.36 -4.84 7.52
N PRO A 109 3.59 -5.50 8.67
CA PRO A 109 3.28 -6.92 8.85
C PRO A 109 1.78 -7.22 8.70
N ALA A 110 1.48 -8.50 8.47
CA ALA A 110 0.11 -8.99 8.50
C ALA A 110 -0.56 -8.71 9.86
N TRP A 111 -1.87 -8.43 9.83
CA TRP A 111 -2.76 -8.22 10.99
C TRP A 111 -2.47 -6.99 11.84
N LEU A 112 -1.44 -6.22 11.51
CA LEU A 112 -1.03 -5.07 12.31
C LEU A 112 -2.04 -3.93 12.22
N PRO A 113 -2.70 -3.53 13.32
CA PRO A 113 -3.45 -2.30 13.36
C PRO A 113 -2.52 -1.12 13.16
N HIS A 114 -2.81 -0.27 12.18
CA HIS A 114 -1.98 0.90 11.89
C HIS A 114 -2.81 2.05 11.36
N GLN A 115 -2.21 3.22 11.39
CA GLN A 115 -2.78 4.46 10.88
C GLN A 115 -1.68 5.25 10.19
N GLU A 116 -1.90 5.58 8.93
CA GLU A 116 -1.00 6.43 8.16
C GLU A 116 -1.50 7.87 8.22
N LEU A 117 -0.63 8.79 8.60
CA LEU A 117 -0.95 10.20 8.78
C LEU A 117 -0.01 11.04 7.93
N ASN A 118 -0.53 12.17 7.46
CA ASN A 118 0.31 13.18 6.84
C ASN A 118 0.88 14.10 7.95
N ALA A 119 2.20 14.23 8.00
CA ALA A 119 2.84 15.11 8.98
C ALA A 119 2.61 16.59 8.70
N SER A 120 2.25 16.95 7.45
CA SER A 120 1.96 18.33 7.05
C SER A 120 0.48 18.66 7.17
N ALA A 121 0.18 19.88 7.60
CA ALA A 121 -1.18 20.42 7.56
C ALA A 121 -1.58 20.95 6.16
N GLU A 122 -0.61 21.16 5.27
CA GLU A 122 -0.81 21.85 3.99
C GLU A 122 -0.45 21.01 2.78
N ASP A 123 0.70 20.30 2.84
CA ASP A 123 1.22 19.54 1.70
C ASP A 123 0.64 18.14 1.63
N GLU A 124 0.44 17.64 0.42
CA GLU A 124 -0.01 16.27 0.18
C GLU A 124 1.09 15.26 0.46
N LEU A 125 0.74 14.16 1.11
CA LEU A 125 1.57 12.96 1.21
C LEU A 125 1.21 12.01 0.06
N HIS A 126 2.23 11.56 -0.67
CA HIS A 126 2.07 10.65 -1.79
C HIS A 126 2.96 9.42 -1.61
N CYS A 127 2.36 8.24 -1.63
CA CYS A 127 3.03 6.96 -1.45
C CYS A 127 2.67 5.97 -2.55
N VAL A 128 3.60 5.06 -2.82
CA VAL A 128 3.35 3.84 -3.58
C VAL A 128 3.12 2.71 -2.57
N LEU A 129 2.11 1.90 -2.83
CA LEU A 129 1.74 0.76 -2.00
C LEU A 129 1.91 -0.52 -2.78
N VAL A 130 2.52 -1.53 -2.16
CA VAL A 130 2.57 -2.90 -2.68
C VAL A 130 2.09 -3.83 -1.58
N ARG A 131 1.19 -4.75 -1.93
CA ARG A 131 0.67 -5.74 -0.98
C ARG A 131 0.85 -7.14 -1.52
N SER A 132 1.03 -8.08 -0.63
CA SER A 132 0.88 -9.49 -0.96
C SER A 132 -0.60 -9.80 -1.23
N GLY A 133 -0.87 -10.71 -2.14
CA GLY A 133 -2.24 -11.05 -2.57
C GLY A 133 -2.71 -10.25 -3.78
N PRO A 134 -3.61 -10.84 -4.58
CA PRO A 134 -4.02 -10.25 -5.86
C PRO A 134 -5.06 -9.14 -5.75
N GLU A 135 -5.73 -9.03 -4.60
CA GLU A 135 -6.78 -8.04 -4.37
C GLU A 135 -6.54 -7.30 -3.05
N GLU A 136 -7.00 -6.07 -2.98
CA GLU A 136 -6.92 -5.26 -1.76
C GLU A 136 -7.90 -5.78 -0.70
N LEU A 137 -7.45 -5.83 0.53
CA LEU A 137 -8.26 -6.09 1.71
C LEU A 137 -8.04 -4.99 2.73
N VAL A 138 -9.11 -4.35 3.17
CA VAL A 138 -9.07 -3.32 4.21
C VAL A 138 -10.11 -3.65 5.27
N VAL A 139 -9.67 -3.73 6.52
CA VAL A 139 -10.54 -3.87 7.69
C VAL A 139 -10.38 -2.59 8.52
N ASN A 140 -11.34 -1.69 8.43
CA ASN A 140 -11.35 -0.46 9.19
C ASN A 140 -11.68 -0.75 10.65
N LEU A 141 -10.96 -0.10 11.56
CA LEU A 141 -11.02 -0.35 13.00
C LEU A 141 -11.46 0.91 13.75
N GLU A 142 -12.25 0.69 14.80
CA GLU A 142 -12.50 1.69 15.82
C GLU A 142 -11.68 1.33 17.05
N LEU A 143 -10.68 2.17 17.35
CA LEU A 143 -9.74 1.93 18.42
C LEU A 143 -9.77 3.06 19.43
N ASP A 144 -9.55 2.70 20.70
CA ASP A 144 -9.24 3.67 21.76
C ASP A 144 -7.74 3.97 21.70
N ALA A 145 -7.38 4.90 20.81
CA ALA A 145 -5.99 5.22 20.56
C ALA A 145 -5.29 5.84 21.76
N ALA A 146 -4.04 5.45 21.99
CA ALA A 146 -3.21 6.06 23.02
C ALA A 146 -3.05 7.57 22.77
N ALA A 147 -3.18 8.38 23.83
CA ALA A 147 -3.10 9.84 23.73
C ALA A 147 -1.69 10.31 23.31
N GLU A 148 -0.67 9.63 23.83
CA GLU A 148 0.73 9.95 23.59
C GLU A 148 1.47 8.69 23.12
N PRO A 149 1.62 8.48 21.80
CA PRO A 149 2.35 7.34 21.29
C PRO A 149 3.85 7.45 21.58
N GLU A 150 4.47 6.29 21.79
CA GLU A 150 5.91 6.18 21.95
C GLU A 150 6.61 6.27 20.60
N TRP A 151 7.59 7.16 20.50
CA TRP A 151 8.41 7.30 19.29
C TRP A 151 9.43 6.17 19.17
N ILE A 152 9.39 5.50 18.04
CA ILE A 152 10.35 4.46 17.66
C ILE A 152 11.19 5.00 16.51
N SER A 153 12.52 5.00 16.70
CA SER A 153 13.47 5.40 15.66
C SER A 153 14.10 4.18 15.00
N TRP A 154 14.27 4.28 13.71
CA TRP A 154 15.00 3.31 12.91
C TRP A 154 16.22 3.98 12.29
N ASP A 155 17.39 3.40 12.47
CA ASP A 155 18.65 3.90 11.90
C ASP A 155 18.94 3.33 10.51
#